data_8028b216b4cf90e6ba8dc1340a029a17
#
_entry.id   8028b216b4cf90e6ba8dc1340a029a17
#
_cell.length_a   1.000
_cell.length_b   1.000
_cell.length_c   1.000
_cell.angle_alpha   90.00
_cell.angle_beta   90.00
_cell.angle_gamma   90.00
#
_symmetry.space_group_name_H-M   'P 1'
#
loop_
_entity.id
_entity.type
_entity.pdbx_description
1 polymer ?
#
loop_
_entity_poly.entity_id
_entity_poly.type
_entity_poly.pdbx_seq_one_letter_code
_entity_poly.pdbx_strand_id
1 'polypeptide(L)'
;MVGGRLIVMKKNNDSFKYRNRLNDEKDFPKIKTIPKKLHKSWGIGKFVMPSPLEVNSLMKKVSKGKLTTINQLRGILAKKYKTTTACPIVTGIFVIIAARAAAEELKEGKKRVTPYWRTIKSNGIINEKYPGGIAAQKKILKQEGHIILSKGKNYIVENYKNKLFKI
;
A
#
# COMPACT_ATOMS: atom_id res chain seq x y z
N MET A 1 5.89 31.31 -26.94
CA MET A 1 6.10 31.56 -25.50
C MET A 1 5.00 30.97 -24.60
N VAL A 2 3.75 30.94 -25.06
CA VAL A 2 2.63 30.35 -24.27
C VAL A 2 2.74 28.82 -24.14
N GLY A 3 3.31 28.11 -25.13
CA GLY A 3 3.48 26.67 -25.12
C GLY A 3 4.53 26.15 -24.11
N GLY A 4 5.56 26.93 -23.78
CA GLY A 4 6.58 26.53 -22.80
C GLY A 4 6.07 26.55 -21.35
N ARG A 5 5.17 27.50 -21.02
CA ARG A 5 4.50 27.54 -19.69
C ARG A 5 3.54 26.37 -19.50
N LEU A 6 2.80 25.97 -20.52
CA LEU A 6 1.89 24.83 -20.48
C LEU A 6 2.64 23.49 -20.28
N ILE A 7 3.79 23.32 -20.93
CA ILE A 7 4.64 22.12 -20.80
C ILE A 7 5.26 22.04 -19.40
N VAL A 8 5.71 23.16 -18.81
CA VAL A 8 6.24 23.22 -17.45
C VAL A 8 5.14 22.96 -16.41
N MET A 9 3.93 23.49 -16.59
CA MET A 9 2.78 23.20 -15.73
C MET A 9 2.33 21.74 -15.81
N LYS A 10 2.33 21.11 -16.99
CA LYS A 10 2.05 19.67 -17.14
C LYS A 10 3.11 18.80 -16.45
N LYS A 11 4.39 19.12 -16.57
CA LYS A 11 5.47 18.41 -15.85
C LYS A 11 5.32 18.54 -14.35
N ASN A 12 4.98 19.71 -13.82
CA ASN A 12 4.78 19.94 -12.40
C ASN A 12 3.54 19.20 -11.87
N ASN A 13 2.47 19.11 -12.66
CA ASN A 13 1.26 18.38 -12.28
C ASN A 13 1.49 16.85 -12.27
N ASP A 14 2.28 16.32 -13.19
CA ASP A 14 2.65 14.90 -13.23
C ASP A 14 3.60 14.50 -12.10
N SER A 15 4.47 15.40 -11.62
CA SER A 15 5.43 15.09 -10.55
C SER A 15 4.79 14.89 -9.17
N PHE A 16 3.56 15.37 -8.96
CA PHE A 16 2.81 15.25 -7.70
C PHE A 16 1.54 14.41 -7.81
N LYS A 17 1.39 13.68 -8.88
CA LYS A 17 0.18 12.94 -9.23
C LYS A 17 -0.30 12.02 -8.09
N TYR A 18 0.60 11.21 -7.54
CA TYR A 18 0.25 10.24 -6.52
C TYR A 18 0.07 10.87 -5.15
N ARG A 19 0.82 11.91 -4.80
CA ARG A 19 0.58 12.68 -3.58
C ARG A 19 -0.79 13.36 -3.59
N ASN A 20 -1.21 13.89 -4.72
CA ASN A 20 -2.54 14.47 -4.88
C ASN A 20 -3.62 13.39 -4.70
N ARG A 21 -3.44 12.20 -5.28
CA ARG A 21 -4.35 11.07 -5.08
C ARG A 21 -4.37 10.56 -3.65
N LEU A 22 -3.22 10.56 -2.97
CA LEU A 22 -3.11 10.17 -1.57
C LEU A 22 -3.93 11.08 -0.65
N ASN A 23 -3.95 12.39 -0.96
CA ASN A 23 -4.65 13.40 -0.17
C ASN A 23 -6.12 13.57 -0.57
N ASP A 24 -6.59 12.86 -1.58
CA ASP A 24 -7.99 12.90 -2.01
C ASP A 24 -8.84 11.92 -1.19
N GLU A 25 -9.44 12.45 -0.14
CA GLU A 25 -10.33 11.69 0.76
C GLU A 25 -11.82 11.94 0.51
N LYS A 26 -12.17 12.68 -0.56
CA LYS A 26 -13.53 13.17 -0.81
C LYS A 26 -14.62 12.09 -0.69
N ASP A 27 -14.35 10.89 -1.19
CA ASP A 27 -15.30 9.79 -1.25
C ASP A 27 -15.08 8.71 -0.18
N PHE A 28 -14.12 8.90 0.73
CA PHE A 28 -13.71 7.87 1.68
C PHE A 28 -13.56 8.42 3.10
N PRO A 29 -13.77 7.56 4.14
CA PRO A 29 -14.18 6.16 4.06
C PRO A 29 -15.65 5.97 3.68
N LYS A 30 -15.97 4.81 3.08
CA LYS A 30 -17.36 4.38 2.79
C LYS A 30 -17.63 3.00 3.36
N ILE A 31 -18.81 2.80 3.91
CA ILE A 31 -19.27 1.50 4.39
C ILE A 31 -20.47 1.07 3.55
N LYS A 32 -20.41 -0.16 3.03
CA LYS A 32 -21.46 -0.75 2.21
C LYS A 32 -21.76 -2.18 2.65
N THR A 33 -22.96 -2.66 2.31
CA THR A 33 -23.33 -4.07 2.51
C THR A 33 -22.58 -4.95 1.50
N ILE A 34 -22.08 -6.10 1.97
CA ILE A 34 -21.41 -7.08 1.10
C ILE A 34 -22.45 -7.71 0.18
N PRO A 35 -22.29 -7.60 -1.16
CA PRO A 35 -23.19 -8.23 -2.12
C PRO A 35 -23.23 -9.76 -1.95
N LYS A 36 -24.40 -10.37 -2.15
CA LYS A 36 -24.58 -11.83 -2.02
C LYS A 36 -23.53 -12.66 -2.79
N LYS A 37 -23.16 -12.22 -3.99
CA LYS A 37 -22.13 -12.88 -4.81
C LYS A 37 -20.74 -12.93 -4.16
N LEU A 38 -20.46 -12.07 -3.18
CA LEU A 38 -19.18 -12.00 -2.48
C LEU A 38 -19.22 -12.66 -1.10
N HIS A 39 -20.37 -13.15 -0.63
CA HIS A 39 -20.50 -13.74 0.72
C HIS A 39 -19.53 -14.89 0.95
N LYS A 40 -19.27 -15.71 -0.08
CA LYS A 40 -18.32 -16.84 0.03
C LYS A 40 -16.88 -16.37 0.28
N SER A 41 -16.47 -15.25 -0.30
CA SER A 41 -15.08 -14.76 -0.25
C SER A 41 -14.84 -13.67 0.80
N TRP A 42 -15.85 -12.82 1.05
CA TRP A 42 -15.73 -11.67 1.96
C TRP A 42 -16.51 -11.83 3.26
N GLY A 43 -17.38 -12.83 3.35
CA GLY A 43 -18.32 -13.02 4.47
C GLY A 43 -19.63 -12.27 4.28
N ILE A 44 -20.47 -12.32 5.32
CA ILE A 44 -21.79 -11.68 5.36
C ILE A 44 -21.67 -10.44 6.25
N GLY A 45 -22.38 -9.36 5.90
CA GLY A 45 -22.42 -8.13 6.66
C GLY A 45 -22.00 -6.91 5.85
N LYS A 46 -21.13 -6.08 6.42
CA LYS A 46 -20.66 -4.84 5.80
C LYS A 46 -19.17 -4.89 5.51
N PHE A 47 -18.73 -4.08 4.56
CA PHE A 47 -17.31 -3.83 4.29
C PHE A 47 -17.02 -2.34 4.29
N VAL A 48 -15.80 -1.98 4.65
CA VAL A 48 -15.31 -0.61 4.57
C VAL A 48 -14.38 -0.44 3.37
N MET A 49 -14.54 0.66 2.67
CA MET A 49 -13.52 1.21 1.77
C MET A 49 -12.80 2.32 2.54
N PRO A 50 -11.55 2.10 2.97
CA PRO A 50 -10.81 3.07 3.77
C PRO A 50 -10.43 4.29 2.95
N SER A 51 -9.99 5.37 3.60
CA SER A 51 -9.37 6.48 2.90
C SER A 51 -7.90 6.16 2.53
N PRO A 52 -7.36 6.79 1.48
CA PRO A 52 -5.94 6.62 1.13
C PRO A 52 -4.99 6.99 2.26
N LEU A 53 -5.25 8.10 2.96
CA LEU A 53 -4.42 8.56 4.08
C LEU A 53 -4.44 7.59 5.26
N GLU A 54 -5.55 6.93 5.51
CA GLU A 54 -5.66 5.92 6.55
C GLU A 54 -4.77 4.71 6.28
N VAL A 55 -4.82 4.19 5.06
CA VAL A 55 -3.95 3.10 4.62
C VAL A 55 -2.48 3.52 4.75
N ASN A 56 -2.13 4.70 4.27
CA ASN A 56 -0.78 5.24 4.38
C ASN A 56 -0.31 5.39 5.83
N SER A 57 -1.18 5.86 6.73
CA SER A 57 -0.86 5.99 8.16
C SER A 57 -0.54 4.66 8.81
N LEU A 58 -1.24 3.59 8.45
CA LEU A 58 -0.95 2.24 8.93
C LEU A 58 0.40 1.74 8.39
N MET A 59 0.67 1.96 7.11
CA MET A 59 1.94 1.58 6.50
C MET A 59 3.14 2.29 7.15
N LYS A 60 2.98 3.55 7.54
CA LYS A 60 4.02 4.34 8.22
C LYS A 60 4.43 3.77 9.57
N LYS A 61 3.56 3.06 10.25
CA LYS A 61 3.83 2.51 11.59
C LYS A 61 4.79 1.33 11.58
N VAL A 62 4.98 0.68 10.43
CA VAL A 62 5.81 -0.53 10.33
C VAL A 62 7.29 -0.16 10.47
N SER A 63 7.90 -0.59 11.55
CA SER A 63 9.30 -0.29 11.87
C SER A 63 10.29 -1.10 11.02
N LYS A 64 11.53 -0.62 10.96
CA LYS A 64 12.62 -1.30 10.25
C LYS A 64 12.78 -2.75 10.73
N GLY A 65 12.96 -3.66 9.80
CA GLY A 65 13.09 -5.10 10.09
C GLY A 65 11.76 -5.81 10.35
N LYS A 66 10.65 -5.08 10.34
CA LYS A 66 9.29 -5.62 10.46
C LYS A 66 8.53 -5.49 9.13
N LEU A 67 7.47 -6.25 9.02
CA LEU A 67 6.62 -6.31 7.83
C LEU A 67 5.15 -6.16 8.22
N THR A 68 4.33 -5.79 7.26
CA THR A 68 2.88 -5.96 7.31
C THR A 68 2.41 -6.57 6.00
N THR A 69 1.22 -7.16 6.01
CA THR A 69 0.56 -7.64 4.80
C THR A 69 -0.67 -6.80 4.50
N ILE A 70 -1.11 -6.82 3.25
CA ILE A 70 -2.38 -6.18 2.87
C ILE A 70 -3.54 -6.73 3.69
N ASN A 71 -3.55 -8.04 3.96
CA ASN A 71 -4.58 -8.65 4.82
C ASN A 71 -4.53 -8.16 6.27
N GLN A 72 -3.35 -7.93 6.82
CA GLN A 72 -3.21 -7.37 8.16
C GLN A 72 -3.80 -5.94 8.22
N LEU A 73 -3.49 -5.10 7.24
CA LEU A 73 -4.06 -3.76 7.13
C LEU A 73 -5.58 -3.81 7.03
N ARG A 74 -6.12 -4.71 6.21
CA ARG A 74 -7.56 -4.91 6.07
C ARG A 74 -8.22 -5.32 7.38
N GLY A 75 -7.60 -6.23 8.12
CA GLY A 75 -8.10 -6.66 9.44
C GLY A 75 -8.18 -5.52 10.45
N ILE A 76 -7.17 -4.66 10.49
CA ILE A 76 -7.14 -3.48 11.35
C ILE A 76 -8.25 -2.50 10.98
N LEU A 77 -8.42 -2.22 9.70
CA LEU A 77 -9.47 -1.32 9.20
C LEU A 77 -10.87 -1.86 9.45
N ALA A 78 -11.09 -3.16 9.22
CA ALA A 78 -12.36 -3.82 9.50
C ALA A 78 -12.74 -3.71 10.99
N LYS A 79 -11.79 -3.95 11.88
CA LYS A 79 -11.98 -3.82 13.32
C LYS A 79 -12.31 -2.37 13.72
N LYS A 80 -11.57 -1.40 13.20
CA LYS A 80 -11.79 0.02 13.46
C LYS A 80 -13.22 0.46 13.10
N TYR A 81 -13.70 0.04 11.94
CA TYR A 81 -15.01 0.43 11.43
C TYR A 81 -16.14 -0.54 11.81
N LYS A 82 -15.84 -1.55 12.61
CA LYS A 82 -16.83 -2.58 13.04
C LYS A 82 -17.53 -3.23 11.83
N THR A 83 -16.75 -3.55 10.79
CA THR A 83 -17.22 -4.22 9.57
C THR A 83 -16.68 -5.64 9.50
N THR A 84 -17.29 -6.46 8.66
CA THR A 84 -16.84 -7.85 8.43
C THR A 84 -15.46 -7.89 7.77
N THR A 85 -15.22 -6.96 6.84
CA THR A 85 -13.94 -6.86 6.11
C THR A 85 -13.68 -5.45 5.62
N ALA A 86 -12.45 -5.17 5.21
CA ALA A 86 -12.12 -4.02 4.38
C ALA A 86 -11.95 -4.47 2.93
N CYS A 87 -12.39 -3.64 1.98
CA CYS A 87 -12.34 -3.97 0.56
C CYS A 87 -10.90 -4.30 0.11
N PRO A 88 -10.64 -5.52 -0.38
CA PRO A 88 -9.29 -5.90 -0.80
C PRO A 88 -8.80 -5.09 -2.02
N ILE A 89 -9.73 -4.75 -2.92
CA ILE A 89 -9.42 -4.02 -4.15
C ILE A 89 -9.00 -2.60 -3.82
N VAL A 90 -9.82 -1.87 -3.08
CA VAL A 90 -9.55 -0.46 -2.72
C VAL A 90 -8.33 -0.36 -1.81
N THR A 91 -8.19 -1.23 -0.82
CA THR A 91 -7.01 -1.26 0.06
C THR A 91 -5.73 -1.50 -0.75
N GLY A 92 -5.76 -2.45 -1.68
CA GLY A 92 -4.62 -2.74 -2.57
C GLY A 92 -4.24 -1.55 -3.46
N ILE A 93 -5.23 -0.85 -4.03
CA ILE A 93 -5.01 0.35 -4.84
C ILE A 93 -4.35 1.45 -3.99
N PHE A 94 -4.84 1.68 -2.78
CA PHE A 94 -4.30 2.75 -1.91
C PHE A 94 -2.90 2.43 -1.38
N VAL A 95 -2.57 1.16 -1.17
CA VAL A 95 -1.20 0.73 -0.89
C VAL A 95 -0.24 1.12 -2.03
N ILE A 96 -0.65 0.92 -3.28
CA ILE A 96 0.16 1.31 -4.45
C ILE A 96 0.26 2.84 -4.56
N ILE A 97 -0.82 3.56 -4.33
CA ILE A 97 -0.81 5.03 -4.33
C ILE A 97 0.15 5.56 -3.25
N ALA A 98 0.10 5.01 -2.05
CA ALA A 98 1.02 5.38 -0.96
C ALA A 98 2.49 5.11 -1.34
N ALA A 99 2.78 3.98 -1.97
CA ALA A 99 4.11 3.64 -2.44
C ALA A 99 4.63 4.62 -3.50
N ARG A 100 3.80 4.95 -4.47
CA ARG A 100 4.17 5.89 -5.53
C ARG A 100 4.28 7.33 -5.04
N ALA A 101 3.44 7.75 -4.09
CA ALA A 101 3.57 9.03 -3.41
C ALA A 101 4.89 9.13 -2.63
N ALA A 102 5.29 8.07 -1.93
CA ALA A 102 6.58 8.00 -1.25
C ALA A 102 7.75 8.10 -2.22
N ALA A 103 7.65 7.47 -3.39
CA ALA A 103 8.67 7.58 -4.44
C ALA A 103 8.79 9.02 -4.99
N GLU A 104 7.68 9.74 -5.15
CA GLU A 104 7.71 11.15 -5.51
C GLU A 104 8.44 11.99 -4.45
N GLU A 105 8.18 11.72 -3.18
CA GLU A 105 8.86 12.39 -2.07
C GLU A 105 10.37 12.09 -2.03
N LEU A 106 10.77 10.85 -2.29
CA LEU A 106 12.20 10.47 -2.38
C LEU A 106 12.91 11.20 -3.52
N LYS A 107 12.26 11.37 -4.67
CA LYS A 107 12.82 12.14 -5.81
C LYS A 107 13.04 13.60 -5.46
N GLU A 108 12.28 14.17 -4.53
CA GLU A 108 12.45 15.52 -4.03
C GLU A 108 13.52 15.63 -2.94
N GLY A 109 14.16 14.53 -2.57
CA GLY A 109 15.20 14.50 -1.56
C GLY A 109 14.70 14.32 -0.13
N LYS A 110 13.42 14.03 0.10
CA LYS A 110 12.93 13.67 1.42
C LYS A 110 13.53 12.35 1.87
N LYS A 111 14.06 12.31 3.09
CA LYS A 111 14.71 11.13 3.65
C LYS A 111 13.74 10.23 4.40
N ARG A 112 12.67 10.79 4.97
CA ARG A 112 11.65 10.05 5.73
C ARG A 112 10.36 9.99 4.93
N VAL A 113 10.09 8.84 4.35
CA VAL A 113 8.89 8.56 3.59
C VAL A 113 8.20 7.32 4.13
N THR A 114 6.96 7.08 3.70
CA THR A 114 6.26 5.83 4.01
C THR A 114 7.11 4.64 3.55
N PRO A 115 7.48 3.72 4.47
CA PRO A 115 8.29 2.56 4.13
C PRO A 115 7.44 1.49 3.43
N TYR A 116 6.98 1.78 2.23
CA TYR A 116 6.06 0.93 1.47
C TYR A 116 6.61 -0.47 1.20
N TRP A 117 7.93 -0.62 1.08
CA TRP A 117 8.57 -1.92 0.86
C TRP A 117 8.33 -2.92 2.00
N ARG A 118 7.93 -2.47 3.18
CA ARG A 118 7.57 -3.30 4.33
C ARG A 118 6.14 -3.82 4.29
N THR A 119 5.33 -3.34 3.36
CA THR A 119 3.97 -3.84 3.11
C THR A 119 4.01 -4.82 1.95
N ILE A 120 3.88 -6.10 2.26
CA ILE A 120 3.90 -7.17 1.27
C ILE A 120 2.50 -7.69 0.96
N LYS A 121 2.35 -8.42 -0.12
CA LYS A 121 1.08 -9.09 -0.44
C LYS A 121 0.77 -10.16 0.61
N SER A 122 -0.49 -10.57 0.66
CA SER A 122 -0.88 -11.76 1.41
C SER A 122 -0.01 -12.95 0.99
N ASN A 123 0.24 -13.87 1.90
CA ASN A 123 1.15 -15.01 1.72
C ASN A 123 2.65 -14.66 1.64
N GLY A 124 3.04 -13.44 1.97
CA GLY A 124 4.45 -13.03 2.05
C GLY A 124 5.08 -12.67 0.71
N ILE A 125 4.29 -12.50 -0.33
CA ILE A 125 4.77 -12.24 -1.70
C ILE A 125 5.15 -10.76 -1.86
N ILE A 126 6.27 -10.52 -2.52
CA ILE A 126 6.75 -9.18 -2.89
C ILE A 126 5.81 -8.56 -3.95
N ASN A 127 5.57 -7.27 -3.85
CA ASN A 127 4.64 -6.57 -4.73
C ASN A 127 5.36 -5.96 -5.94
N GLU A 128 5.16 -6.57 -7.10
CA GLU A 128 5.74 -6.13 -8.38
C GLU A 128 5.29 -4.75 -8.86
N LYS A 129 4.19 -4.24 -8.30
CA LYS A 129 3.62 -2.93 -8.68
C LYS A 129 4.25 -1.74 -7.97
N TYR A 130 5.13 -1.99 -7.01
CA TYR A 130 5.84 -0.90 -6.32
C TYR A 130 6.88 -0.22 -7.22
N PRO A 131 7.21 1.05 -6.91
CA PRO A 131 8.26 1.77 -7.65
C PRO A 131 9.57 0.98 -7.72
N GLY A 132 10.13 0.86 -8.92
CA GLY A 132 11.33 0.06 -9.18
C GLY A 132 11.09 -1.45 -9.27
N GLY A 133 9.86 -1.92 -9.08
CA GLY A 133 9.48 -3.32 -9.22
C GLY A 133 10.09 -4.25 -8.17
N ILE A 134 10.11 -5.53 -8.48
CA ILE A 134 10.62 -6.59 -7.59
C ILE A 134 12.07 -6.36 -7.18
N ALA A 135 12.94 -5.99 -8.12
CA ALA A 135 14.36 -5.81 -7.85
C ALA A 135 14.63 -4.75 -6.78
N ALA A 136 13.96 -3.61 -6.85
CA ALA A 136 14.11 -2.53 -5.87
C ALA A 136 13.60 -2.94 -4.48
N GLN A 137 12.42 -3.52 -4.38
CA GLN A 137 11.85 -3.97 -3.11
C GLN A 137 12.72 -5.07 -2.47
N LYS A 138 13.15 -6.05 -3.26
CA LYS A 138 14.02 -7.14 -2.83
C LYS A 138 15.33 -6.60 -2.25
N LYS A 139 15.96 -5.62 -2.90
CA LYS A 139 17.19 -4.98 -2.43
C LYS A 139 17.01 -4.34 -1.05
N ILE A 140 15.96 -3.53 -0.88
CA ILE A 140 15.70 -2.83 0.39
C ILE A 140 15.36 -3.82 1.50
N LEU A 141 14.53 -4.81 1.24
CA LEU A 141 14.17 -5.83 2.23
C LEU A 141 15.38 -6.65 2.68
N LYS A 142 16.29 -6.98 1.78
CA LYS A 142 17.57 -7.64 2.13
C LYS A 142 18.44 -6.76 3.02
N GLN A 143 18.51 -5.46 2.75
CA GLN A 143 19.23 -4.50 3.59
C GLN A 143 18.64 -4.40 5.00
N GLU A 144 17.35 -4.66 5.16
CA GLU A 144 16.67 -4.71 6.45
C GLU A 144 16.75 -6.09 7.14
N GLY A 145 17.51 -7.04 6.57
CA GLY A 145 17.78 -8.34 7.17
C GLY A 145 16.80 -9.44 6.78
N HIS A 146 15.97 -9.22 5.76
CA HIS A 146 15.06 -10.25 5.28
C HIS A 146 15.71 -11.16 4.24
N ILE A 147 15.32 -12.43 4.26
CA ILE A 147 15.71 -13.43 3.26
C ILE A 147 14.58 -13.57 2.26
N ILE A 148 14.91 -13.46 0.98
CA ILE A 148 13.94 -13.54 -0.11
C ILE A 148 14.16 -14.84 -0.87
N LEU A 149 13.10 -15.66 -0.93
CA LEU A 149 13.10 -16.94 -1.64
C LEU A 149 12.34 -16.82 -2.95
N SER A 150 12.83 -17.49 -3.99
CA SER A 150 12.12 -17.67 -5.25
C SER A 150 11.17 -18.86 -5.13
N LYS A 151 9.90 -18.68 -5.48
CA LYS A 151 8.89 -19.74 -5.50
C LYS A 151 8.06 -19.63 -6.79
N GLY A 152 8.38 -20.42 -7.77
CA GLY A 152 7.79 -20.33 -9.10
C GLY A 152 8.06 -18.94 -9.71
N LYS A 153 7.00 -18.23 -10.10
CA LYS A 153 7.08 -16.86 -10.64
C LYS A 153 7.14 -15.78 -9.56
N ASN A 154 6.99 -16.16 -8.29
CA ASN A 154 6.88 -15.22 -7.17
C ASN A 154 8.16 -15.19 -6.34
N TYR A 155 8.36 -14.09 -5.63
CA TYR A 155 9.37 -13.94 -4.59
C TYR A 155 8.67 -13.75 -3.25
N ILE A 156 9.10 -14.53 -2.25
CA ILE A 156 8.46 -14.59 -0.94
C ILE A 156 9.49 -14.22 0.12
N VAL A 157 9.07 -13.47 1.13
CA VAL A 157 9.89 -13.21 2.32
C VAL A 157 9.82 -14.44 3.24
N GLU A 158 10.98 -15.05 3.48
CA GLU A 158 11.10 -16.21 4.38
C GLU A 158 10.63 -15.85 5.79
N ASN A 159 9.85 -16.74 6.39
CA ASN A 159 9.34 -16.58 7.76
C ASN A 159 8.63 -15.23 8.02
N TYR A 160 7.98 -14.67 7.00
CA TYR A 160 7.33 -13.36 7.10
C TYR A 160 6.36 -13.23 8.26
N LYS A 161 5.65 -14.31 8.63
CA LYS A 161 4.70 -14.31 9.74
C LYS A 161 5.34 -13.93 11.08
N ASN A 162 6.59 -14.36 11.30
CA ASN A 162 7.36 -14.03 12.51
C ASN A 162 7.91 -12.60 12.50
N LYS A 163 7.84 -11.93 11.35
CA LYS A 163 8.32 -10.56 11.17
C LYS A 163 7.19 -9.54 11.14
N LEU A 164 5.93 -9.98 11.26
CA LEU A 164 4.80 -9.07 11.21
C LEU A 164 4.83 -8.07 12.37
N PHE A 165 4.59 -6.81 12.04
CA PHE A 165 4.46 -5.73 13.00
C PHE A 165 3.15 -5.89 13.77
N LYS A 166 3.21 -5.72 15.07
CA LYS A 166 2.02 -5.70 15.94
C LYS A 166 1.50 -4.27 16.00
N ILE A 167 0.32 -4.06 15.45
CA ILE A 167 -0.36 -2.75 15.43
C ILE A 167 -1.45 -2.74 16.47
#